data_e27707467038047875e36ff5c44abeef
#
_entry.id   e27707467038047875e36ff5c44abeef
#
_cell.length_a   1.000
_cell.length_b   1.000
_cell.length_c   1.000
_cell.angle_alpha   90.00
_cell.angle_beta   90.00
_cell.angle_gamma   90.00
#
_symmetry.space_group_name_H-M   'P 1'
#
loop_
_entity.id
_entity.type
_entity.pdbx_description
1 polymer ?
#
loop_
_entity_poly.entity_id
_entity_poly.type
_entity_poly.pdbx_seq_one_letter_code
_entity_poly.pdbx_strand_id
1 'polypeptide(L)'
;MLSTAEIGAYGRAIDSLVTLAQNDLHTLWAHAARQAPERARDLLLEIMPALVDQYGGAAAAIADEWYRDMRLDQDIPGDAPTVQTPLAPQGEIDDSVRFSAGALYAGNPDIALSYLTGALIRYVSDGARSQIADMTWADPEAMGWERRTRNPQACNFCVMLTMNECYYRSQGTASFGAHDNCKCVAVPAWDPTSREVPTKAYALAARHKTDKGRKRHRELVSSWIDTHQEELAEWRTRPVE
;
A
#
# COMPACT_ATOMS: atom_id res chain seq x y z
N MET A 1 -22.33 -4.45 -3.93
CA MET A 1 -21.09 -3.72 -4.33
C MET A 1 -20.73 -2.76 -3.21
N LEU A 2 -19.45 -2.68 -2.82
CA LEU A 2 -19.01 -1.80 -1.74
C LEU A 2 -19.18 -0.33 -2.12
N SER A 3 -19.79 0.45 -1.23
CA SER A 3 -20.00 1.88 -1.45
C SER A 3 -18.71 2.67 -1.24
N THR A 4 -18.62 3.83 -1.88
CA THR A 4 -17.50 4.77 -1.66
C THR A 4 -17.43 5.27 -0.23
N ALA A 5 -18.57 5.40 0.43
CA ALA A 5 -18.62 5.87 1.82
C ALA A 5 -17.91 4.86 2.75
N GLU A 6 -18.18 3.55 2.57
CA GLU A 6 -17.55 2.46 3.32
C GLU A 6 -16.04 2.39 3.06
N ILE A 7 -15.64 2.40 1.77
CA ILE A 7 -14.22 2.42 1.38
C ILE A 7 -13.52 3.67 1.92
N GLY A 8 -14.21 4.82 1.89
CA GLY A 8 -13.70 6.07 2.42
C GLY A 8 -13.53 6.05 3.94
N ALA A 9 -14.47 5.45 4.69
CA ALA A 9 -14.37 5.29 6.14
C ALA A 9 -13.19 4.39 6.52
N TYR A 10 -13.08 3.22 5.88
CA TYR A 10 -11.94 2.31 6.04
C TYR A 10 -10.62 3.02 5.75
N GLY A 11 -10.53 3.71 4.63
CA GLY A 11 -9.33 4.44 4.27
C GLY A 11 -8.94 5.52 5.29
N ARG A 12 -9.91 6.25 5.87
CA ARG A 12 -9.63 7.23 6.93
C ARG A 12 -9.12 6.58 8.22
N ALA A 13 -9.61 5.41 8.58
CA ALA A 13 -9.09 4.67 9.73
C ALA A 13 -7.60 4.32 9.55
N ILE A 14 -7.21 3.83 8.37
CA ILE A 14 -5.81 3.57 8.04
C ILE A 14 -4.97 4.87 8.05
N ASP A 15 -5.50 6.00 7.51
CA ASP A 15 -4.80 7.29 7.55
C ASP A 15 -4.56 7.79 8.98
N SER A 16 -5.50 7.53 9.88
CA SER A 16 -5.34 7.89 11.30
C SER A 16 -4.18 7.13 11.93
N LEU A 17 -4.06 5.82 11.68
CA LEU A 17 -2.91 5.02 12.14
C LEU A 17 -1.60 5.50 11.53
N VAL A 18 -1.59 5.77 10.22
CA VAL A 18 -0.42 6.33 9.53
C VAL A 18 0.02 7.64 10.16
N THR A 19 -0.93 8.51 10.51
CA THR A 19 -0.64 9.79 11.16
C THR A 19 -0.01 9.59 12.55
N LEU A 20 -0.53 8.65 13.34
CA LEU A 20 0.05 8.31 14.64
C LEU A 20 1.48 7.77 14.48
N ALA A 21 1.69 6.83 13.56
CA ALA A 21 3.01 6.27 13.27
C ALA A 21 4.02 7.36 12.85
N GLN A 22 3.60 8.31 12.02
CA GLN A 22 4.43 9.45 11.62
C GLN A 22 4.79 10.34 12.81
N ASN A 23 3.84 10.63 13.70
CA ASN A 23 4.10 11.44 14.89
C ASN A 23 5.12 10.78 15.82
N ASP A 24 5.01 9.47 16.01
CA ASP A 24 5.98 8.70 16.80
C ASP A 24 7.36 8.68 16.13
N LEU A 25 7.41 8.44 14.81
CA LEU A 25 8.68 8.53 14.08
C LEU A 25 9.32 9.90 14.22
N HIS A 26 8.56 10.99 14.08
CA HIS A 26 9.07 12.36 14.20
C HIS A 26 9.60 12.64 15.62
N THR A 27 8.91 12.13 16.64
CA THR A 27 9.34 12.25 18.03
C THR A 27 10.67 11.55 18.28
N LEU A 28 10.80 10.30 17.79
CA LEU A 28 12.00 9.49 17.91
C LEU A 28 13.15 10.03 17.04
N TRP A 29 12.81 10.54 15.85
CA TRP A 29 13.76 11.21 14.95
C TRP A 29 14.41 12.41 15.59
N ALA A 30 13.67 13.24 16.33
CA ALA A 30 14.23 14.41 17.02
C ALA A 30 15.35 14.05 17.99
N HIS A 31 15.38 12.82 18.50
CA HIS A 31 16.50 12.29 19.30
C HIS A 31 17.61 11.71 18.41
N ALA A 32 17.26 10.88 17.42
CA ALA A 32 18.22 10.22 16.55
C ALA A 32 19.06 11.22 15.73
N ALA A 33 18.43 12.26 15.19
CA ALA A 33 19.08 13.26 14.34
C ALA A 33 20.16 14.11 15.05
N ARG A 34 20.20 14.06 16.38
CA ARG A 34 21.27 14.74 17.18
C ARG A 34 22.52 13.88 17.36
N GLN A 35 22.45 12.63 16.97
CA GLN A 35 23.56 11.68 17.09
C GLN A 35 24.46 11.74 15.85
N ALA A 36 25.65 11.14 15.95
CA ALA A 36 26.46 10.88 14.77
C ALA A 36 25.67 10.00 13.77
N PRO A 37 25.87 10.14 12.44
CA PRO A 37 25.08 9.42 11.43
C PRO A 37 25.03 7.90 11.64
N GLU A 38 26.13 7.28 12.07
CA GLU A 38 26.21 5.84 12.34
C GLU A 38 25.28 5.46 13.52
N ARG A 39 25.33 6.25 14.59
CA ARG A 39 24.50 6.00 15.77
C ARG A 39 23.03 6.27 15.48
N ALA A 40 22.73 7.30 14.69
CA ALA A 40 21.37 7.59 14.22
C ALA A 40 20.82 6.42 13.41
N ARG A 41 21.60 5.89 12.44
CA ARG A 41 21.22 4.69 11.66
C ARG A 41 20.92 3.51 12.57
N ASP A 42 21.79 3.22 13.53
CA ASP A 42 21.65 2.06 14.42
C ASP A 42 20.38 2.15 15.28
N LEU A 43 20.07 3.35 15.81
CA LEU A 43 18.81 3.60 16.50
C LEU A 43 17.58 3.40 15.57
N LEU A 44 17.66 3.85 14.32
CA LEU A 44 16.58 3.72 13.36
C LEU A 44 16.34 2.27 12.94
N LEU A 45 17.39 1.42 12.93
CA LEU A 45 17.27 -0.03 12.70
C LEU A 45 16.51 -0.73 13.85
N GLU A 46 16.46 -0.15 15.04
CA GLU A 46 15.65 -0.66 16.16
C GLU A 46 14.23 -0.06 16.13
N ILE A 47 14.10 1.22 15.82
CA ILE A 47 12.84 1.98 15.87
C ILE A 47 11.89 1.58 14.74
N MET A 48 12.37 1.52 13.50
CA MET A 48 11.51 1.34 12.33
C MET A 48 10.78 -0.01 12.34
N PRO A 49 11.43 -1.16 12.64
CA PRO A 49 10.72 -2.43 12.77
C PRO A 49 9.63 -2.39 13.86
N ALA A 50 9.92 -1.79 15.02
CA ALA A 50 8.95 -1.67 16.11
C ALA A 50 7.72 -0.84 15.73
N LEU A 51 7.91 0.26 15.01
CA LEU A 51 6.79 1.07 14.48
C LEU A 51 5.97 0.31 13.44
N VAL A 52 6.64 -0.43 12.55
CA VAL A 52 5.96 -1.26 11.53
C VAL A 52 5.16 -2.37 12.20
N ASP A 53 5.71 -3.07 13.18
CA ASP A 53 5.01 -4.12 13.93
C ASP A 53 3.77 -3.56 14.64
N GLN A 54 3.93 -2.46 15.35
CA GLN A 54 2.83 -1.83 16.10
C GLN A 54 1.72 -1.34 15.18
N TYR A 55 2.04 -0.47 14.23
CA TYR A 55 1.05 0.22 13.41
C TYR A 55 0.61 -0.59 12.19
N GLY A 56 1.49 -1.39 11.61
CA GLY A 56 1.15 -2.34 10.54
C GLY A 56 0.25 -3.46 11.04
N GLY A 57 0.52 -3.98 12.25
CA GLY A 57 -0.34 -4.96 12.92
C GLY A 57 -1.72 -4.40 13.23
N ALA A 58 -1.81 -3.16 13.75
CA ALA A 58 -3.08 -2.50 13.97
C ALA A 58 -3.85 -2.24 12.65
N ALA A 59 -3.15 -1.88 11.58
CA ALA A 59 -3.76 -1.70 10.27
C ALA A 59 -4.31 -3.02 9.70
N ALA A 60 -3.60 -4.14 9.90
CA ALA A 60 -4.08 -5.47 9.53
C ALA A 60 -5.33 -5.86 10.34
N ALA A 61 -5.37 -5.57 11.65
CA ALA A 61 -6.54 -5.85 12.49
C ALA A 61 -7.78 -5.05 12.05
N ILE A 62 -7.62 -3.75 11.74
CA ILE A 62 -8.72 -2.94 11.17
C ILE A 62 -9.20 -3.53 9.84
N ALA A 63 -8.29 -4.00 9.01
CA ALA A 63 -8.64 -4.59 7.72
C ALA A 63 -9.40 -5.91 7.89
N ASP A 64 -9.02 -6.76 8.85
CA ASP A 64 -9.73 -8.00 9.18
C ASP A 64 -11.17 -7.72 9.64
N GLU A 65 -11.33 -6.79 10.59
CA GLU A 65 -12.63 -6.40 11.11
C GLU A 65 -13.51 -5.83 9.99
N TRP A 66 -12.99 -4.88 9.22
CA TRP A 66 -13.71 -4.29 8.09
C TRP A 66 -14.11 -5.32 7.03
N TYR A 67 -13.25 -6.29 6.72
CA TYR A 67 -13.57 -7.38 5.78
C TYR A 67 -14.78 -8.18 6.26
N ARG A 68 -14.82 -8.54 7.55
CA ARG A 68 -15.92 -9.31 8.16
C ARG A 68 -17.22 -8.53 8.14
N ASP A 69 -17.17 -7.24 8.48
CA ASP A 69 -18.33 -6.36 8.45
C ASP A 69 -18.89 -6.25 7.02
N MET A 70 -18.03 -5.99 6.04
CA MET A 70 -18.45 -5.88 4.63
C MET A 70 -19.00 -7.19 4.07
N ARG A 71 -18.49 -8.31 4.53
CA ARG A 71 -19.00 -9.63 4.15
C ARG A 71 -20.42 -9.85 4.67
N LEU A 72 -20.71 -9.41 5.89
CA LEU A 72 -22.06 -9.44 6.45
C LEU A 72 -23.00 -8.47 5.73
N ASP A 73 -22.56 -7.25 5.48
CA ASP A 73 -23.37 -6.23 4.81
C ASP A 73 -23.72 -6.57 3.36
N GLN A 74 -22.91 -7.41 2.72
CA GLN A 74 -23.15 -7.91 1.35
C GLN A 74 -23.87 -9.27 1.32
N ASP A 75 -24.34 -9.79 2.47
CA ASP A 75 -25.00 -11.11 2.61
C ASP A 75 -24.16 -12.26 1.99
N ILE A 76 -22.84 -12.20 2.10
CA ILE A 76 -21.95 -13.25 1.57
C ILE A 76 -22.08 -14.50 2.45
N PRO A 77 -22.38 -15.68 1.86
CA PRO A 77 -22.65 -16.89 2.62
C PRO A 77 -21.39 -17.47 3.32
N GLY A 78 -21.62 -18.21 4.40
CA GLY A 78 -20.56 -18.86 5.18
C GLY A 78 -19.77 -17.91 6.08
N ASP A 79 -18.77 -18.45 6.78
CA ASP A 79 -17.93 -17.69 7.70
C ASP A 79 -16.80 -16.97 6.97
N ALA A 80 -16.40 -15.80 7.47
CA ALA A 80 -15.21 -15.14 6.99
C ALA A 80 -13.95 -15.96 7.33
N PRO A 81 -12.97 -16.03 6.41
CA PRO A 81 -11.74 -16.77 6.69
C PRO A 81 -10.98 -16.17 7.86
N THR A 82 -10.19 -17.00 8.53
CA THR A 82 -9.22 -16.56 9.53
C THR A 82 -7.83 -16.73 8.94
N VAL A 83 -7.14 -15.62 8.74
CA VAL A 83 -5.77 -15.61 8.21
C VAL A 83 -4.87 -14.78 9.11
N GLN A 84 -3.61 -15.17 9.18
CA GLN A 84 -2.57 -14.38 9.84
C GLN A 84 -1.59 -13.91 8.76
N THR A 85 -1.75 -12.67 8.36
CA THR A 85 -0.91 -12.07 7.32
C THR A 85 0.42 -11.61 7.91
N PRO A 86 1.56 -12.04 7.36
CA PRO A 86 2.85 -11.55 7.80
C PRO A 86 3.03 -10.07 7.42
N LEU A 87 3.61 -9.30 8.32
CA LEU A 87 4.04 -7.94 8.02
C LEU A 87 5.30 -7.94 7.16
N ALA A 88 5.74 -6.75 6.75
CA ALA A 88 6.95 -6.60 5.95
C ALA A 88 8.15 -7.27 6.63
N PRO A 89 8.96 -8.05 5.89
CA PRO A 89 10.15 -8.69 6.45
C PRO A 89 11.13 -7.66 7.02
N GLN A 90 11.70 -7.94 8.19
CA GLN A 90 12.65 -7.02 8.84
C GLN A 90 13.78 -6.58 7.90
N GLY A 91 14.28 -7.49 7.04
CA GLY A 91 15.34 -7.15 6.07
C GLY A 91 14.95 -6.04 5.09
N GLU A 92 13.69 -5.98 4.66
CA GLU A 92 13.20 -4.90 3.77
C GLU A 92 13.09 -3.56 4.51
N ILE A 93 12.67 -3.61 5.77
CA ILE A 93 12.59 -2.43 6.64
C ILE A 93 14.01 -1.90 6.89
N ASP A 94 14.93 -2.78 7.22
CA ASP A 94 16.35 -2.46 7.42
C ASP A 94 16.99 -1.84 6.18
N ASP A 95 16.69 -2.36 4.99
CA ASP A 95 17.18 -1.81 3.72
C ASP A 95 16.65 -0.40 3.47
N SER A 96 15.40 -0.12 3.83
CA SER A 96 14.83 1.23 3.77
C SER A 96 15.54 2.19 4.74
N VAL A 97 15.88 1.73 5.94
CA VAL A 97 16.66 2.52 6.91
C VAL A 97 18.07 2.80 6.38
N ARG A 98 18.76 1.77 5.87
CA ARG A 98 20.13 1.92 5.31
C ARG A 98 20.13 2.86 4.11
N PHE A 99 19.13 2.78 3.24
CA PHE A 99 18.97 3.71 2.11
C PHE A 99 18.82 5.16 2.60
N SER A 100 17.93 5.37 3.58
CA SER A 100 17.67 6.69 4.16
C SER A 100 18.90 7.26 4.87
N ALA A 101 19.67 6.40 5.56
CA ALA A 101 20.92 6.78 6.24
C ALA A 101 21.97 7.33 5.25
N GLY A 102 21.93 6.97 3.98
CA GLY A 102 22.78 7.59 2.95
C GLY A 102 22.65 9.11 2.90
N ALA A 103 21.45 9.64 3.11
CA ALA A 103 21.21 11.08 3.18
C ALA A 103 21.78 11.69 4.48
N LEU A 104 21.77 10.96 5.61
CA LEU A 104 22.43 11.41 6.85
C LEU A 104 23.94 11.54 6.67
N TYR A 105 24.58 10.56 6.06
CA TYR A 105 26.03 10.61 5.75
C TYR A 105 26.38 11.75 4.80
N ALA A 106 25.44 12.15 3.94
CA ALA A 106 25.59 13.28 3.04
C ALA A 106 25.26 14.64 3.71
N GLY A 107 24.93 14.67 5.00
CA GLY A 107 24.58 15.89 5.75
C GLY A 107 23.19 16.43 5.45
N ASN A 108 22.26 15.60 4.98
CA ASN A 108 20.89 15.97 4.59
C ASN A 108 19.84 15.26 5.48
N PRO A 109 19.69 15.59 6.76
CA PRO A 109 18.78 14.91 7.68
C PRO A 109 17.31 15.00 7.28
N ASP A 110 16.87 16.12 6.70
CA ASP A 110 15.48 16.30 6.27
C ASP A 110 15.11 15.35 5.12
N ILE A 111 16.06 15.09 4.22
CA ILE A 111 15.88 14.11 3.13
C ILE A 111 15.79 12.70 3.71
N ALA A 112 16.64 12.37 4.69
CA ALA A 112 16.60 11.09 5.39
C ALA A 112 15.24 10.86 6.07
N LEU A 113 14.74 11.86 6.80
CA LEU A 113 13.42 11.81 7.43
C LEU A 113 12.30 11.62 6.40
N SER A 114 12.37 12.34 5.28
CA SER A 114 11.38 12.20 4.20
C SER A 114 11.32 10.77 3.64
N TYR A 115 12.48 10.12 3.43
CA TYR A 115 12.54 8.73 2.97
C TYR A 115 12.00 7.76 4.02
N LEU A 116 12.37 7.92 5.29
CA LEU A 116 11.86 7.09 6.39
C LEU A 116 10.35 7.23 6.54
N THR A 117 9.84 8.46 6.48
CA THR A 117 8.41 8.75 6.57
C THR A 117 7.65 8.09 5.43
N GLY A 118 8.13 8.19 4.20
CA GLY A 118 7.52 7.55 3.04
C GLY A 118 7.50 6.03 3.15
N ALA A 119 8.60 5.42 3.59
CA ALA A 119 8.70 3.98 3.82
C ALA A 119 7.74 3.53 4.94
N LEU A 120 7.66 4.25 6.07
CA LEU A 120 6.75 3.94 7.17
C LEU A 120 5.29 3.97 6.72
N ILE A 121 4.86 5.01 5.98
CA ILE A 121 3.51 5.11 5.41
C ILE A 121 3.20 3.88 4.56
N ARG A 122 4.14 3.45 3.72
CA ARG A 122 3.99 2.27 2.88
C ARG A 122 3.82 1.01 3.73
N TYR A 123 4.71 0.73 4.68
CA TYR A 123 4.68 -0.48 5.49
C TYR A 123 3.43 -0.58 6.38
N VAL A 124 3.02 0.51 7.02
CA VAL A 124 1.78 0.54 7.82
C VAL A 124 0.57 0.26 6.95
N SER A 125 0.47 0.92 5.79
CA SER A 125 -0.64 0.69 4.86
C SER A 125 -0.60 -0.71 4.22
N ASP A 126 0.58 -1.29 4.03
CA ASP A 126 0.73 -2.63 3.47
C ASP A 126 0.24 -3.72 4.45
N GLY A 127 0.28 -3.48 5.76
CA GLY A 127 -0.38 -4.36 6.74
C GLY A 127 -1.86 -4.56 6.41
N ALA A 128 -2.60 -3.47 6.20
CA ALA A 128 -4.01 -3.54 5.83
C ALA A 128 -4.24 -4.14 4.44
N ARG A 129 -3.43 -3.77 3.46
CA ARG A 129 -3.55 -4.24 2.07
C ARG A 129 -3.31 -5.73 1.94
N SER A 130 -2.28 -6.22 2.62
CA SER A 130 -1.93 -7.64 2.61
C SER A 130 -2.98 -8.46 3.33
N GLN A 131 -3.53 -7.95 4.45
CA GLN A 131 -4.62 -8.62 5.17
C GLN A 131 -5.84 -8.82 4.28
N ILE A 132 -6.31 -7.78 3.57
CA ILE A 132 -7.41 -7.90 2.61
C ILE A 132 -7.07 -8.91 1.50
N ALA A 133 -5.88 -8.83 0.92
CA ALA A 133 -5.46 -9.73 -0.15
C ALA A 133 -5.45 -11.20 0.30
N ASP A 134 -4.91 -11.48 1.48
CA ASP A 134 -4.83 -12.84 2.02
C ASP A 134 -6.22 -13.38 2.42
N MET A 135 -7.09 -12.52 2.99
CA MET A 135 -8.46 -12.89 3.30
C MET A 135 -9.25 -13.21 2.02
N THR A 136 -9.18 -12.37 0.98
CA THR A 136 -9.85 -12.65 -0.29
C THR A 136 -9.33 -13.90 -0.97
N TRP A 137 -8.06 -14.22 -0.79
CA TRP A 137 -7.51 -15.45 -1.35
C TRP A 137 -7.96 -16.70 -0.59
N ALA A 138 -8.18 -16.61 0.72
CA ALA A 138 -8.69 -17.68 1.55
C ALA A 138 -10.22 -17.82 1.53
N ASP A 139 -10.95 -16.80 1.09
CA ASP A 139 -12.42 -16.80 1.01
C ASP A 139 -12.90 -17.47 -0.28
N PRO A 140 -13.61 -18.63 -0.21
CA PRO A 140 -14.11 -19.30 -1.39
C PRO A 140 -15.13 -18.49 -2.18
N GLU A 141 -15.81 -17.53 -1.56
CA GLU A 141 -16.82 -16.68 -2.18
C GLU A 141 -16.20 -15.43 -2.85
N ALA A 142 -14.94 -15.08 -2.51
CA ALA A 142 -14.29 -13.92 -3.11
C ALA A 142 -13.68 -14.25 -4.48
N MET A 143 -13.92 -13.37 -5.45
CA MET A 143 -13.27 -13.43 -6.76
C MET A 143 -11.79 -13.03 -6.66
N GLY A 144 -11.44 -12.19 -5.69
CA GLY A 144 -10.13 -11.63 -5.44
C GLY A 144 -10.25 -10.28 -4.75
N TRP A 145 -9.21 -9.45 -4.88
CA TRP A 145 -9.23 -8.08 -4.36
C TRP A 145 -9.07 -7.05 -5.49
N GLU A 146 -9.63 -5.88 -5.28
CA GLU A 146 -9.50 -4.73 -6.18
C GLU A 146 -8.67 -3.62 -5.54
N ARG A 147 -7.99 -2.86 -6.38
CA ARG A 147 -7.34 -1.62 -5.95
C ARG A 147 -8.34 -0.47 -6.06
N ARG A 148 -8.54 0.26 -4.97
CA ARG A 148 -9.36 1.46 -4.97
C ARG A 148 -8.55 2.67 -4.52
N THR A 149 -8.77 3.80 -5.19
CA THR A 149 -8.30 5.09 -4.71
C THR A 149 -9.40 5.67 -3.83
N ARG A 150 -9.03 6.19 -2.69
CA ARG A 150 -9.96 6.80 -1.72
C ARG A 150 -9.86 8.32 -1.64
N ASN A 151 -9.03 8.89 -2.49
CA ASN A 151 -8.68 10.31 -2.43
C ASN A 151 -8.62 10.87 -3.85
N PRO A 152 -9.32 12.00 -4.16
CA PRO A 152 -9.16 12.72 -5.41
C PRO A 152 -7.71 13.18 -5.67
N GLN A 153 -6.85 13.18 -4.63
CA GLN A 153 -5.42 13.47 -4.73
C GLN A 153 -4.55 12.23 -4.97
N ALA A 154 -5.15 11.07 -5.29
CA ALA A 154 -4.37 9.88 -5.64
C ALA A 154 -3.41 10.19 -6.80
N CYS A 155 -2.19 9.65 -6.74
CA CYS A 155 -1.21 9.87 -7.80
C CYS A 155 -1.69 9.25 -9.12
N ASN A 156 -1.22 9.79 -10.25
CA ASN A 156 -1.61 9.33 -11.58
C ASN A 156 -1.39 7.83 -11.79
N PHE A 157 -0.31 7.27 -11.23
CA PHE A 157 -0.04 5.83 -11.30
C PHE A 157 -1.14 5.01 -10.60
N CYS A 158 -1.57 5.41 -9.40
CA CYS A 158 -2.65 4.73 -8.69
C CYS A 158 -3.98 4.85 -9.43
N VAL A 159 -4.30 6.02 -9.97
CA VAL A 159 -5.51 6.23 -10.78
C VAL A 159 -5.48 5.34 -12.01
N MET A 160 -4.38 5.30 -12.76
CA MET A 160 -4.20 4.41 -13.91
C MET A 160 -4.48 2.94 -13.56
N LEU A 161 -4.01 2.47 -12.40
CA LEU A 161 -4.24 1.09 -11.97
C LEU A 161 -5.71 0.80 -11.60
N THR A 162 -6.45 1.82 -11.15
CA THR A 162 -7.86 1.68 -10.75
C THR A 162 -8.83 1.86 -11.92
N MET A 163 -8.44 2.53 -13.00
CA MET A 163 -9.29 2.76 -14.19
C MET A 163 -9.75 1.46 -14.87
N ASN A 164 -9.02 0.37 -14.69
CA ASN A 164 -9.36 -0.91 -15.32
C ASN A 164 -10.48 -1.67 -14.60
N GLU A 165 -10.89 -1.27 -13.40
CA GLU A 165 -11.95 -1.93 -12.61
C GLU A 165 -11.83 -3.45 -12.58
N CYS A 166 -10.61 -3.95 -12.40
CA CYS A 166 -10.28 -5.36 -12.43
C CYS A 166 -9.84 -5.86 -11.06
N TYR A 167 -10.22 -7.10 -10.74
CA TYR A 167 -9.74 -7.76 -9.52
C TYR A 167 -8.48 -8.59 -9.76
N TYR A 168 -7.74 -8.80 -8.68
CA TYR A 168 -6.51 -9.59 -8.62
C TYR A 168 -6.78 -10.89 -7.87
N ARG A 169 -6.50 -12.04 -8.50
CA ARG A 169 -6.91 -13.36 -7.98
C ARG A 169 -5.79 -14.15 -7.30
N SER A 170 -4.54 -13.95 -7.65
CA SER A 170 -3.45 -14.81 -7.17
C SER A 170 -2.41 -14.07 -6.37
N GLN A 171 -1.84 -14.71 -5.32
CA GLN A 171 -0.70 -14.18 -4.56
C GLN A 171 0.49 -13.84 -5.45
N GLY A 172 0.78 -14.64 -6.47
CA GLY A 172 1.91 -14.44 -7.39
C GLY A 172 1.74 -13.26 -8.34
N THR A 173 0.48 -12.84 -8.61
CA THR A 173 0.13 -11.71 -9.46
C THR A 173 -0.33 -10.50 -8.65
N ALA A 174 -0.69 -10.70 -7.39
CA ALA A 174 -1.44 -9.80 -6.54
C ALA A 174 -0.61 -9.15 -5.43
N SER A 175 0.72 -9.12 -5.55
CA SER A 175 1.50 -8.21 -4.71
C SER A 175 0.98 -6.79 -4.91
N PHE A 176 0.42 -6.20 -3.85
CA PHE A 176 -0.06 -4.82 -3.90
C PHE A 176 1.14 -3.86 -4.00
N GLY A 177 1.85 -3.86 -5.12
CA GLY A 177 2.98 -2.98 -5.32
C GLY A 177 2.60 -1.53 -5.01
N ALA A 178 3.01 -1.05 -3.85
CA ALA A 178 2.79 0.32 -3.42
C ALA A 178 4.12 1.07 -3.43
N HIS A 179 4.09 2.32 -3.88
CA HIS A 179 5.20 3.24 -3.69
C HIS A 179 5.05 3.98 -2.35
N ASP A 180 6.11 4.60 -1.89
CA ASP A 180 6.07 5.46 -0.70
C ASP A 180 4.97 6.53 -0.86
N ASN A 181 4.29 6.85 0.26
CA ASN A 181 3.15 7.77 0.30
C ASN A 181 1.90 7.34 -0.50
N CYS A 182 1.76 6.07 -0.88
CA CYS A 182 0.59 5.56 -1.58
C CYS A 182 -0.65 5.56 -0.69
N LYS A 183 -1.77 6.11 -1.21
CA LYS A 183 -3.07 6.23 -0.50
C LYS A 183 -4.12 5.23 -0.99
N CYS A 184 -3.78 4.28 -1.87
CA CYS A 184 -4.71 3.25 -2.32
C CYS A 184 -4.97 2.22 -1.23
N VAL A 185 -6.15 1.62 -1.27
CA VAL A 185 -6.54 0.48 -0.44
C VAL A 185 -6.82 -0.75 -1.30
N ALA A 186 -6.66 -1.94 -0.73
CA ALA A 186 -7.24 -3.15 -1.26
C ALA A 186 -8.67 -3.29 -0.72
N VAL A 187 -9.59 -3.74 -1.55
CA VAL A 187 -10.96 -4.05 -1.17
C VAL A 187 -11.35 -5.41 -1.76
N PRO A 188 -12.17 -6.22 -1.09
CA PRO A 188 -12.62 -7.50 -1.62
C PRO A 188 -13.55 -7.31 -2.83
N ALA A 189 -13.47 -8.23 -3.79
CA ALA A 189 -14.35 -8.34 -4.93
C ALA A 189 -15.18 -9.61 -4.81
N TRP A 190 -16.49 -9.48 -4.58
CA TRP A 190 -17.44 -10.60 -4.52
C TRP A 190 -18.38 -10.62 -5.74
N ASP A 191 -18.37 -9.57 -6.57
CA ASP A 191 -19.21 -9.53 -7.77
C ASP A 191 -18.65 -10.45 -8.86
N PRO A 192 -19.38 -11.51 -9.25
CA PRO A 192 -18.92 -12.45 -10.28
C PRO A 192 -18.86 -11.83 -11.69
N THR A 193 -19.41 -10.64 -11.89
CA THR A 193 -19.34 -9.91 -13.17
C THR A 193 -18.07 -9.08 -13.31
N SER A 194 -17.33 -8.87 -12.21
CA SER A 194 -16.03 -8.19 -12.23
C SER A 194 -15.03 -8.91 -13.12
N ARG A 195 -14.12 -8.16 -13.76
CA ARG A 195 -13.10 -8.72 -14.66
C ARG A 195 -11.81 -9.01 -13.91
N GLU A 196 -11.21 -10.16 -14.18
CA GLU A 196 -9.86 -10.47 -13.68
C GLU A 196 -8.80 -9.66 -14.46
N VAL A 197 -7.78 -9.18 -13.76
CA VAL A 197 -6.62 -8.52 -14.37
C VAL A 197 -5.92 -9.51 -15.33
N PRO A 198 -5.70 -9.15 -16.60
CA PRO A 198 -5.07 -10.05 -17.55
C PRO A 198 -3.68 -10.49 -17.09
N THR A 199 -3.44 -11.78 -17.01
CA THR A 199 -2.16 -12.38 -16.57
C THR A 199 -0.94 -11.84 -17.32
N LYS A 200 -1.13 -11.43 -18.60
CA LYS A 200 -0.06 -10.84 -19.42
C LYS A 200 0.43 -9.49 -18.90
N ALA A 201 -0.42 -8.68 -18.28
CA ALA A 201 -0.02 -7.39 -17.69
C ALA A 201 0.96 -7.60 -16.53
N TYR A 202 0.77 -8.65 -15.75
CA TYR A 202 1.65 -9.02 -14.64
C TYR A 202 2.99 -9.63 -15.09
N ALA A 203 2.96 -10.49 -16.11
CA ALA A 203 4.18 -11.09 -16.64
C ALA A 203 5.18 -10.04 -17.14
N LEU A 204 4.69 -8.89 -17.60
CA LEU A 204 5.55 -7.76 -18.00
C LEU A 204 6.22 -7.10 -16.81
N ALA A 205 5.52 -6.86 -15.71
CA ALA A 205 6.09 -6.27 -14.49
C ALA A 205 7.11 -7.19 -13.82
N ALA A 206 6.81 -8.48 -13.72
CA ALA A 206 7.71 -9.48 -13.12
C ALA A 206 8.97 -9.75 -13.95
N ARG A 207 8.98 -9.46 -15.25
CA ARG A 207 10.14 -9.67 -16.14
C ARG A 207 11.24 -8.62 -16.02
N HIS A 208 10.96 -7.48 -15.39
CA HIS A 208 11.96 -6.41 -15.29
C HIS A 208 12.94 -6.61 -14.13
N LYS A 209 13.73 -7.68 -14.19
CA LYS A 209 14.79 -7.97 -13.20
C LYS A 209 16.04 -7.11 -13.34
N THR A 210 16.19 -6.37 -14.46
CA THR A 210 17.35 -5.52 -14.74
C THR A 210 17.03 -4.04 -14.58
N ASP A 211 18.06 -3.24 -14.24
CA ASP A 211 17.91 -1.77 -14.14
C ASP A 211 17.44 -1.15 -15.45
N LYS A 212 17.92 -1.64 -16.58
CA LYS A 212 17.50 -1.21 -17.91
C LYS A 212 16.02 -1.50 -18.15
N GLY A 213 15.54 -2.68 -17.75
CA GLY A 213 14.14 -3.05 -17.85
C GLY A 213 13.25 -2.19 -16.94
N ARG A 214 13.67 -1.95 -15.70
CA ARG A 214 12.99 -1.08 -14.74
C ARG A 214 12.90 0.38 -15.24
N LYS A 215 14.00 0.89 -15.82
CA LYS A 215 14.01 2.24 -16.41
C LYS A 215 13.03 2.34 -17.57
N ARG A 216 13.08 1.40 -18.53
CA ARG A 216 12.14 1.38 -19.66
C ARG A 216 10.68 1.27 -19.22
N HIS A 217 10.39 0.47 -18.20
CA HIS A 217 9.03 0.36 -17.66
C HIS A 217 8.55 1.70 -17.08
N ARG A 218 9.40 2.38 -16.29
CA ARG A 218 9.06 3.71 -15.75
C ARG A 218 8.79 4.73 -16.87
N GLU A 219 9.62 4.71 -17.93
CA GLU A 219 9.45 5.58 -19.09
C GLU A 219 8.12 5.31 -19.81
N LEU A 220 7.74 4.04 -19.99
CA LEU A 220 6.45 3.67 -20.59
C LEU A 220 5.26 4.11 -19.73
N VAL A 221 5.32 3.89 -18.43
CA VAL A 221 4.28 4.34 -17.49
C VAL A 221 4.17 5.86 -17.48
N SER A 222 5.29 6.58 -17.42
CA SER A 222 5.30 8.05 -17.48
C SER A 222 4.69 8.55 -18.78
N SER A 223 5.12 8.00 -19.91
CA SER A 223 4.58 8.38 -21.24
C SER A 223 3.09 8.11 -21.35
N TRP A 224 2.60 6.98 -20.81
CA TRP A 224 1.17 6.69 -20.80
C TRP A 224 0.41 7.72 -19.96
N ILE A 225 0.89 8.00 -18.74
CA ILE A 225 0.31 9.01 -17.85
C ILE A 225 0.27 10.38 -18.55
N ASP A 226 1.36 10.78 -19.22
CA ASP A 226 1.47 12.06 -19.89
C ASP A 226 0.45 12.20 -21.05
N THR A 227 0.17 11.10 -21.75
CA THR A 227 -0.79 11.09 -22.87
C THR A 227 -2.26 10.98 -22.43
N HIS A 228 -2.55 10.55 -21.18
CA HIS A 228 -3.92 10.31 -20.69
C HIS A 228 -4.30 11.24 -19.53
N GLN A 229 -3.72 12.45 -19.45
CA GLN A 229 -3.99 13.38 -18.35
C GLN A 229 -5.45 13.78 -18.22
N GLU A 230 -6.17 13.96 -19.33
CA GLU A 230 -7.59 14.30 -19.34
C GLU A 230 -8.44 13.16 -18.78
N GLU A 231 -8.23 11.93 -19.23
CA GLU A 231 -8.93 10.75 -18.74
C GLU A 231 -8.68 10.51 -17.24
N LEU A 232 -7.43 10.73 -16.79
CA LEU A 232 -7.07 10.63 -15.38
C LEU A 232 -7.77 11.69 -14.53
N ALA A 233 -7.94 12.90 -15.06
CA ALA A 233 -8.66 13.99 -14.39
C ALA A 233 -10.16 13.69 -14.29
N GLU A 234 -10.77 13.22 -15.36
CA GLU A 234 -12.18 12.79 -15.39
C GLU A 234 -12.43 11.65 -14.40
N TRP A 235 -11.55 10.62 -14.37
CA TRP A 235 -11.67 9.51 -13.43
C TRP A 235 -11.68 9.97 -11.96
N ARG A 236 -10.88 10.97 -11.61
CA ARG A 236 -10.83 11.51 -10.25
C ARG A 236 -12.09 12.24 -9.83
N THR A 237 -12.80 12.81 -10.79
CA THR A 237 -14.01 13.60 -10.55
C THR A 237 -15.30 12.79 -10.74
N ARG A 238 -15.21 11.53 -11.19
CA ARG A 238 -16.37 10.65 -11.30
C ARG A 238 -17.07 10.53 -9.95
N PRO A 239 -18.39 10.80 -9.90
CA PRO A 239 -19.16 10.39 -8.74
C PRO A 239 -19.03 8.86 -8.64
N VAL A 240 -18.69 8.40 -7.47
CA VAL A 240 -18.60 6.97 -7.22
C VAL A 240 -20.03 6.56 -6.85
N GLU A 241 -20.69 5.86 -7.76
CA GLU A 241 -22.01 5.28 -7.56
C GLU A 241 -21.98 4.14 -6.54
#